data_c450eb037d3768d4b00c96bb47bba09a
#
_entry.id   c450eb037d3768d4b00c96bb47bba09a
#
_cell.length_a   1.000
_cell.length_b   1.000
_cell.length_c   1.000
_cell.angle_alpha   90.00
_cell.angle_beta   90.00
_cell.angle_gamma   90.00
#
_symmetry.space_group_name_H-M   'P 1'
#
loop_
_entity.id
_entity.type
_entity.pdbx_description
1 polymer ?
#
loop_
_entity_poly.entity_id
_entity_poly.type
_entity_poly.pdbx_seq_one_letter_code
_entity_poly.pdbx_strand_id
1 'polypeptide(L)'
;MIKPGLLLLIFFAPLVSAQDWMATSFEHTEVSPGIYMLSGAEGKMSGGNITLITGTEYVVLIDDGFTPLGPALLQKIEALAGRPADFVINTHAHGDHTGTNQYLDEHGALIFAHDKLRARMESDPEQNTGPGALPIITFSEEMTFHFNGHEAYVFHVPSAHTDGDAAILFRDANVITTGDLLFRGLFPFIDLDSGGSVSGYKAGMQRLIDMSNDATRFIPGHGPVSTRSDLRQDLEMLVDAEARVKTLVDKGLSEEEIVSANPLADYHDDYNWGFITTERMTRSLFRSLTTE
;
A
#
# COMPACT_ATOMS: atom_id res chain seq x y z
N MET A 1 -52.02 43.05 16.79
CA MET A 1 -51.53 42.08 15.78
C MET A 1 -50.05 41.81 16.04
N ILE A 2 -49.74 40.71 16.71
CA ILE A 2 -48.39 40.29 17.09
C ILE A 2 -47.88 39.35 15.99
N LYS A 3 -46.77 39.69 15.31
CA LYS A 3 -46.14 38.83 14.32
C LYS A 3 -45.33 37.70 15.04
N PRO A 4 -45.45 36.43 14.65
CA PRO A 4 -44.62 35.40 15.22
C PRO A 4 -43.21 35.47 14.67
N GLY A 5 -42.20 35.52 15.57
CA GLY A 5 -40.81 35.47 15.24
C GLY A 5 -40.43 34.05 14.80
N LEU A 6 -39.78 33.93 13.65
CA LEU A 6 -39.25 32.69 13.11
C LEU A 6 -37.98 32.35 13.88
N LEU A 7 -38.04 31.30 14.72
CA LEU A 7 -36.88 30.77 15.42
C LEU A 7 -36.04 29.90 14.44
N LEU A 8 -34.93 30.43 13.96
CA LEU A 8 -34.00 29.68 13.10
C LEU A 8 -33.18 28.70 13.97
N LEU A 9 -33.56 27.45 14.00
CA LEU A 9 -32.77 26.38 14.58
C LEU A 9 -31.56 26.12 13.68
N ILE A 10 -30.39 26.63 14.07
CA ILE A 10 -29.11 26.29 13.43
C ILE A 10 -28.69 24.91 13.97
N PHE A 11 -28.87 23.88 13.17
CA PHE A 11 -28.28 22.57 13.41
C PHE A 11 -26.76 22.68 13.19
N PHE A 12 -26.01 22.73 14.28
CA PHE A 12 -24.58 22.43 14.24
C PHE A 12 -24.42 20.91 14.00
N ALA A 13 -24.21 20.50 12.77
CA ALA A 13 -23.62 19.20 12.51
C ALA A 13 -22.17 19.26 13.07
N PRO A 14 -21.72 18.26 13.86
CA PRO A 14 -20.34 18.23 14.29
C PRO A 14 -19.47 18.11 13.02
N LEU A 15 -18.57 19.08 12.83
CA LEU A 15 -17.46 18.96 11.90
C LEU A 15 -16.60 17.81 12.42
N VAL A 16 -16.78 16.61 11.88
CA VAL A 16 -15.82 15.52 12.05
C VAL A 16 -14.53 16.05 11.40
N SER A 17 -13.53 16.34 12.22
CA SER A 17 -12.26 16.82 11.71
C SER A 17 -11.59 15.69 10.94
N ALA A 18 -10.93 16.01 9.83
CA ALA A 18 -10.17 15.05 9.03
C ALA A 18 -9.10 14.27 9.84
N GLN A 19 -8.82 14.69 11.08
CA GLN A 19 -7.89 14.08 12.02
C GLN A 19 -8.44 12.84 12.76
N ASP A 20 -9.76 12.60 12.78
CA ASP A 20 -10.33 11.52 13.62
C ASP A 20 -10.11 10.11 13.03
N TRP A 21 -9.79 9.99 11.75
CA TRP A 21 -9.54 8.71 11.06
C TRP A 21 -8.06 8.32 11.02
N MET A 22 -7.13 9.28 11.20
CA MET A 22 -5.69 9.05 11.14
C MET A 22 -5.17 8.53 12.48
N ALA A 23 -4.28 7.54 12.43
CA ALA A 23 -3.56 7.06 13.61
C ALA A 23 -2.68 8.16 14.21
N THR A 24 -2.47 8.10 15.51
CA THR A 24 -1.52 8.96 16.23
C THR A 24 -0.33 8.16 16.79
N SER A 25 -0.37 6.85 16.62
CA SER A 25 0.67 5.90 17.02
C SER A 25 0.58 4.63 16.18
N PHE A 26 1.61 3.78 16.32
CA PHE A 26 1.68 2.51 15.61
C PHE A 26 1.54 1.33 16.57
N GLU A 27 0.80 0.32 16.15
CA GLU A 27 0.88 -1.04 16.66
C GLU A 27 2.01 -1.80 15.98
N HIS A 28 2.33 -3.00 16.43
CA HIS A 28 3.28 -3.87 15.76
C HIS A 28 2.92 -5.34 15.93
N THR A 29 3.23 -6.11 14.90
CA THR A 29 3.17 -7.57 14.89
C THR A 29 4.54 -8.10 14.51
N GLU A 30 5.17 -8.91 15.35
CA GLU A 30 6.41 -9.61 14.98
C GLU A 30 6.06 -10.77 14.03
N VAL A 31 6.59 -10.71 12.81
CA VAL A 31 6.32 -11.67 11.74
C VAL A 31 7.38 -12.77 11.69
N SER A 32 8.61 -12.39 11.98
CA SER A 32 9.78 -13.25 12.19
C SER A 32 10.71 -12.56 13.17
N PRO A 33 11.64 -13.25 13.83
CA PRO A 33 12.55 -12.62 14.78
C PRO A 33 13.24 -11.38 14.19
N GLY A 34 12.97 -10.21 14.79
CA GLY A 34 13.51 -8.92 14.36
C GLY A 34 12.83 -8.29 13.14
N ILE A 35 11.82 -8.92 12.54
CA ILE A 35 11.02 -8.38 11.43
C ILE A 35 9.60 -8.12 11.92
N TYR A 36 9.17 -6.87 11.88
CA TYR A 36 7.88 -6.41 12.39
C TYR A 36 7.05 -5.76 11.27
N MET A 37 5.75 -6.03 11.26
CA MET A 37 4.78 -5.19 10.57
C MET A 37 4.31 -4.10 11.54
N LEU A 38 4.38 -2.84 11.15
CA LEU A 38 3.77 -1.72 11.84
C LEU A 38 2.49 -1.31 11.11
N SER A 39 1.43 -1.06 11.86
CA SER A 39 0.15 -0.55 11.36
C SER A 39 -0.39 0.52 12.28
N GLY A 40 -1.38 1.28 11.84
CA GLY A 40 -2.00 2.30 12.69
C GLY A 40 -2.68 1.69 13.91
N ALA A 41 -2.42 2.26 15.08
CA ALA A 41 -3.03 1.80 16.33
C ALA A 41 -4.55 2.04 16.32
N GLU A 42 -5.27 1.21 17.09
CA GLU A 42 -6.74 1.30 17.26
C GLU A 42 -7.53 1.14 15.96
N GLY A 43 -6.96 0.45 14.95
CA GLY A 43 -7.60 0.29 13.63
C GLY A 43 -7.70 1.57 12.81
N LYS A 44 -6.96 2.61 13.18
CA LYS A 44 -6.89 3.87 12.43
C LYS A 44 -5.87 3.79 11.29
N MET A 45 -6.05 4.62 10.28
CA MET A 45 -5.17 4.63 9.11
C MET A 45 -3.83 5.29 9.43
N SER A 46 -2.74 4.60 9.09
CA SER A 46 -1.36 5.12 9.14
C SER A 46 -0.77 5.37 7.74
N GLY A 47 -1.52 5.12 6.72
CA GLY A 47 -1.06 4.85 5.37
C GLY A 47 -1.02 3.36 5.13
N GLY A 48 -0.09 2.91 4.32
CA GLY A 48 0.21 1.49 4.18
C GLY A 48 0.86 0.89 5.42
N ASN A 49 0.95 -0.42 5.47
CA ASN A 49 1.76 -1.11 6.46
C ASN A 49 3.25 -0.83 6.23
N ILE A 50 3.98 -0.70 7.31
CA ILE A 50 5.43 -0.47 7.29
C ILE A 50 6.11 -1.74 7.79
N THR A 51 7.18 -2.17 7.13
CA THR A 51 8.02 -3.24 7.67
C THR A 51 9.23 -2.64 8.36
N LEU A 52 9.44 -2.97 9.64
CA LEU A 52 10.62 -2.60 10.41
C LEU A 52 11.49 -3.83 10.63
N ILE A 53 12.76 -3.74 10.27
CA ILE A 53 13.78 -4.75 10.53
C ILE A 53 14.77 -4.18 11.55
N THR A 54 14.90 -4.86 12.69
CA THR A 54 15.80 -4.49 13.78
C THR A 54 17.00 -5.41 13.85
N GLY A 55 18.13 -4.87 14.27
CA GLY A 55 19.35 -5.66 14.49
C GLY A 55 20.51 -4.81 14.97
N THR A 56 21.67 -5.45 15.15
CA THR A 56 22.86 -4.78 15.68
C THR A 56 23.64 -3.99 14.64
N GLU A 57 23.49 -4.33 13.34
CA GLU A 57 24.18 -3.66 12.25
C GLU A 57 23.36 -2.47 11.75
N TYR A 58 22.13 -2.75 11.28
CA TYR A 58 21.25 -1.73 10.68
C TYR A 58 19.81 -1.85 11.18
N VAL A 59 19.12 -0.70 11.22
CA VAL A 59 17.68 -0.58 11.38
C VAL A 59 17.12 -0.16 10.04
N VAL A 60 16.25 -0.97 9.47
CA VAL A 60 15.74 -0.80 8.10
C VAL A 60 14.22 -0.72 8.10
N LEU A 61 13.67 0.22 7.34
CA LEU A 61 12.25 0.31 7.05
C LEU A 61 11.99 -0.11 5.60
N ILE A 62 10.82 -0.71 5.37
CA ILE A 62 10.21 -0.79 4.06
C ILE A 62 8.91 -0.02 4.14
N ASP A 63 8.80 1.05 3.36
CA ASP A 63 7.79 2.10 3.41
C ASP A 63 7.78 2.88 4.73
N ASP A 64 7.02 3.98 4.79
CA ASP A 64 7.11 4.89 5.93
C ASP A 64 5.81 5.66 6.27
N GLY A 65 4.70 5.38 5.59
CA GLY A 65 3.39 5.91 5.92
C GLY A 65 3.17 7.37 5.52
N PHE A 66 2.12 7.98 6.07
CA PHE A 66 1.74 9.37 5.77
C PHE A 66 2.63 10.40 6.47
N THR A 67 2.89 11.51 5.78
CA THR A 67 3.73 12.64 6.26
C THR A 67 3.49 13.06 7.72
N PRO A 68 2.26 13.24 8.24
CA PRO A 68 2.06 13.70 9.61
C PRO A 68 2.51 12.71 10.69
N LEU A 69 2.80 11.45 10.31
CA LEU A 69 3.13 10.38 11.24
C LEU A 69 4.62 10.23 11.52
N GLY A 70 5.50 11.00 10.86
CA GLY A 70 6.95 10.91 11.04
C GLY A 70 7.40 10.87 12.50
N PRO A 71 6.97 11.79 13.38
CA PRO A 71 7.35 11.75 14.81
C PRO A 71 6.88 10.48 15.54
N ALA A 72 5.67 10.00 15.26
CA ALA A 72 5.13 8.78 15.88
C ALA A 72 5.85 7.52 15.35
N LEU A 73 6.21 7.51 14.05
CA LEU A 73 6.99 6.44 13.45
C LEU A 73 8.39 6.37 14.06
N LEU A 74 9.10 7.50 14.15
CA LEU A 74 10.42 7.55 14.77
C LEU A 74 10.37 7.05 16.23
N GLN A 75 9.40 7.50 17.02
CA GLN A 75 9.20 7.01 18.38
C GLN A 75 9.01 5.49 18.44
N LYS A 76 8.24 4.93 17.48
CA LYS A 76 8.02 3.49 17.41
C LYS A 76 9.27 2.71 17.02
N ILE A 77 10.06 3.24 16.06
CA ILE A 77 11.35 2.67 15.68
C ILE A 77 12.30 2.64 16.86
N GLU A 78 12.47 3.77 17.56
CA GLU A 78 13.35 3.87 18.71
C GLU A 78 12.91 2.97 19.86
N ALA A 79 11.61 2.80 20.07
CA ALA A 79 11.08 1.88 21.10
C ALA A 79 11.42 0.41 20.81
N LEU A 80 11.48 -0.01 19.56
CA LEU A 80 11.76 -1.39 19.15
C LEU A 80 13.24 -1.65 18.87
N ALA A 81 13.94 -0.68 18.25
CA ALA A 81 15.32 -0.83 17.78
C ALA A 81 16.35 -0.10 18.65
N GLY A 82 15.94 0.80 19.54
CA GLY A 82 16.81 1.61 20.41
C GLY A 82 17.50 2.79 19.70
N ARG A 83 17.26 3.00 18.40
CA ARG A 83 17.85 4.06 17.59
C ARG A 83 17.02 4.32 16.33
N PRO A 84 17.22 5.46 15.61
CA PRO A 84 16.59 5.74 14.32
C PRO A 84 16.91 4.71 13.24
N ALA A 85 16.18 4.74 12.13
CA ALA A 85 16.44 3.94 10.95
C ALA A 85 17.70 4.42 10.21
N ASP A 86 18.47 3.48 9.66
CA ASP A 86 19.60 3.77 8.77
C ASP A 86 19.15 3.83 7.30
N PHE A 87 18.15 3.02 6.94
CA PHE A 87 17.66 2.91 5.56
C PHE A 87 16.15 2.87 5.51
N VAL A 88 15.60 3.43 4.43
CA VAL A 88 14.22 3.23 4.00
C VAL A 88 14.25 2.67 2.58
N ILE A 89 13.47 1.64 2.31
CA ILE A 89 13.26 1.08 0.97
C ILE A 89 11.79 1.32 0.64
N ASN A 90 11.48 2.26 -0.26
CA ASN A 90 10.11 2.48 -0.68
C ASN A 90 9.70 1.48 -1.76
N THR A 91 8.50 0.91 -1.62
CA THR A 91 7.95 -0.07 -2.57
C THR A 91 7.38 0.59 -3.83
N HIS A 92 6.69 1.72 -3.70
CA HIS A 92 6.06 2.46 -4.82
C HIS A 92 5.83 3.94 -4.45
N ALA A 93 5.34 4.77 -5.38
CA ALA A 93 5.38 6.23 -5.27
C ALA A 93 4.17 6.86 -4.55
N HIS A 94 3.27 6.11 -3.93
CA HIS A 94 2.13 6.73 -3.24
C HIS A 94 2.53 7.32 -1.89
N GLY A 95 1.86 8.43 -1.53
CA GLY A 95 2.20 9.24 -0.36
C GLY A 95 1.93 8.56 0.99
N ASP A 96 1.18 7.48 1.02
CA ASP A 96 0.98 6.63 2.19
C ASP A 96 2.07 5.56 2.38
N HIS A 97 3.08 5.55 1.51
CA HIS A 97 4.27 4.70 1.57
C HIS A 97 5.58 5.49 1.55
N THR A 98 5.54 6.77 1.16
CA THR A 98 6.72 7.64 1.01
C THR A 98 6.62 8.94 1.80
N GLY A 99 5.53 9.12 2.55
CA GLY A 99 5.19 10.42 3.13
C GLY A 99 6.14 10.90 4.21
N THR A 100 6.85 10.01 4.90
CA THR A 100 7.80 10.41 5.93
C THR A 100 9.26 10.38 5.47
N ASN A 101 9.54 10.13 4.19
CA ASN A 101 10.90 10.11 3.64
C ASN A 101 11.75 11.30 4.09
N GLN A 102 11.25 12.54 3.89
CA GLN A 102 11.99 13.75 4.29
C GLN A 102 12.27 13.78 5.80
N TYR A 103 11.28 13.41 6.61
CA TYR A 103 11.45 13.40 8.07
C TYR A 103 12.51 12.38 8.50
N LEU A 104 12.53 11.20 7.88
CA LEU A 104 13.51 10.15 8.18
C LEU A 104 14.92 10.51 7.66
N ASP A 105 15.03 11.15 6.49
CA ASP A 105 16.30 11.69 5.98
C ASP A 105 16.90 12.74 6.94
N GLU A 106 16.08 13.65 7.46
CA GLU A 106 16.49 14.62 8.49
C GLU A 106 16.99 13.95 9.79
N HIS A 107 16.63 12.68 10.01
CA HIS A 107 17.11 11.84 11.14
C HIS A 107 18.19 10.83 10.73
N GLY A 108 18.74 10.96 9.52
CA GLY A 108 19.91 10.24 9.05
C GLY A 108 19.67 9.00 8.22
N ALA A 109 18.42 8.68 7.88
CA ALA A 109 18.11 7.55 7.02
C ALA A 109 18.44 7.82 5.56
N LEU A 110 18.97 6.81 4.85
CA LEU A 110 19.16 6.84 3.40
C LEU A 110 17.96 6.20 2.71
N ILE A 111 17.42 6.87 1.69
CA ILE A 111 16.21 6.41 0.98
C ILE A 111 16.58 5.69 -0.31
N PHE A 112 16.03 4.48 -0.49
CA PHE A 112 16.23 3.60 -1.64
C PHE A 112 14.89 3.35 -2.33
N ALA A 113 14.86 3.28 -3.66
CA ALA A 113 13.67 2.91 -4.41
C ALA A 113 13.99 2.48 -5.85
N HIS A 114 12.96 2.04 -6.57
CA HIS A 114 13.05 1.84 -8.01
C HIS A 114 13.19 3.18 -8.77
N ASP A 115 13.90 3.20 -9.91
CA ASP A 115 14.13 4.39 -10.74
C ASP A 115 12.82 5.12 -11.11
N LYS A 116 11.78 4.37 -11.46
CA LYS A 116 10.49 4.95 -11.86
C LYS A 116 9.75 5.58 -10.68
N LEU A 117 9.86 5.00 -9.46
CA LEU A 117 9.31 5.61 -8.27
C LEU A 117 9.91 7.00 -8.08
N ARG A 118 11.24 7.11 -8.09
CA ARG A 118 11.92 8.41 -7.98
C ARG A 118 11.46 9.39 -9.06
N ALA A 119 11.39 8.95 -10.31
CA ALA A 119 10.96 9.80 -11.41
C ALA A 119 9.52 10.31 -11.24
N ARG A 120 8.61 9.50 -10.68
CA ARG A 120 7.24 9.94 -10.36
C ARG A 120 7.22 10.99 -9.26
N MET A 121 7.91 10.74 -8.16
CA MET A 121 8.02 11.72 -7.08
C MET A 121 8.65 13.02 -7.54
N GLU A 122 9.67 12.99 -8.41
CA GLU A 122 10.29 14.19 -8.99
C GLU A 122 9.30 15.02 -9.82
N SER A 123 8.36 14.37 -10.51
CA SER A 123 7.35 15.02 -11.36
C SER A 123 6.12 15.50 -10.59
N ASP A 124 5.93 15.07 -9.34
CA ASP A 124 4.80 15.44 -8.50
C ASP A 124 5.22 16.47 -7.44
N PRO A 125 4.79 17.74 -7.57
CA PRO A 125 5.15 18.78 -6.61
C PRO A 125 4.63 18.53 -5.19
N GLU A 126 3.57 17.72 -5.02
CA GLU A 126 3.01 17.40 -3.71
C GLU A 126 3.87 16.36 -2.97
N GLN A 127 4.56 15.49 -3.71
CA GLN A 127 5.46 14.48 -3.16
C GLN A 127 6.92 14.97 -3.08
N ASN A 128 7.34 15.84 -3.98
CA ASN A 128 8.66 16.45 -3.97
C ASN A 128 8.70 17.65 -3.01
N THR A 129 8.55 17.38 -1.72
CA THR A 129 8.42 18.41 -0.68
C THR A 129 9.76 18.97 -0.20
N GLY A 130 10.89 18.39 -0.60
CA GLY A 130 12.23 18.86 -0.23
C GLY A 130 13.36 17.90 -0.61
N PRO A 131 14.62 18.28 -0.38
CA PRO A 131 15.78 17.48 -0.79
C PRO A 131 15.78 16.05 -0.25
N GLY A 132 15.30 15.85 0.99
CA GLY A 132 15.25 14.53 1.64
C GLY A 132 14.02 13.69 1.28
N ALA A 133 13.04 14.23 0.53
CA ALA A 133 11.84 13.49 0.15
C ALA A 133 12.14 12.41 -0.91
N LEU A 134 13.14 12.63 -1.76
CA LEU A 134 13.44 11.79 -2.91
C LEU A 134 14.45 10.70 -2.58
N PRO A 135 14.24 9.45 -3.03
CA PRO A 135 15.24 8.39 -2.92
C PRO A 135 16.59 8.81 -3.51
N ILE A 136 17.68 8.64 -2.77
CA ILE A 136 19.02 9.00 -3.22
C ILE A 136 19.77 7.84 -3.87
N ILE A 137 19.33 6.62 -3.64
CA ILE A 137 19.86 5.40 -4.27
C ILE A 137 18.71 4.71 -4.99
N THR A 138 18.90 4.45 -6.28
CA THR A 138 17.89 3.79 -7.09
C THR A 138 18.41 2.54 -7.77
N PHE A 139 17.48 1.64 -8.16
CA PHE A 139 17.76 0.43 -8.92
C PHE A 139 16.73 0.28 -10.05
N SER A 140 17.11 -0.45 -11.12
CA SER A 140 16.27 -0.65 -12.32
C SER A 140 15.56 -2.00 -12.34
N GLU A 141 16.19 -3.07 -11.84
CA GLU A 141 15.66 -4.44 -11.94
C GLU A 141 15.58 -5.08 -10.55
N GLU A 142 16.73 -5.26 -9.92
CA GLU A 142 16.85 -5.94 -8.63
C GLU A 142 18.11 -5.50 -7.89
N MET A 143 18.11 -5.66 -6.59
CA MET A 143 19.29 -5.52 -5.74
C MET A 143 19.15 -6.41 -4.50
N THR A 144 20.26 -6.71 -3.86
CA THR A 144 20.28 -7.49 -2.61
C THR A 144 21.02 -6.74 -1.54
N PHE A 145 20.38 -6.62 -0.38
CA PHE A 145 21.00 -6.11 0.83
C PHE A 145 21.41 -7.28 1.72
N HIS A 146 22.57 -7.16 2.35
CA HIS A 146 23.06 -8.10 3.36
C HIS A 146 23.25 -7.36 4.66
N PHE A 147 22.40 -7.59 5.64
CA PHE A 147 22.43 -6.94 6.96
C PHE A 147 21.75 -7.79 8.03
N ASN A 148 22.19 -7.67 9.26
CA ASN A 148 21.63 -8.37 10.43
C ASN A 148 21.51 -9.90 10.25
N GLY A 149 22.31 -10.49 9.39
CA GLY A 149 22.19 -11.91 9.01
C GLY A 149 21.11 -12.22 7.97
N HIS A 150 20.40 -11.22 7.47
CA HIS A 150 19.40 -11.36 6.41
C HIS A 150 19.99 -11.17 5.02
N GLU A 151 19.43 -11.91 4.05
CA GLU A 151 19.52 -11.64 2.63
C GLU A 151 18.19 -11.07 2.15
N ALA A 152 18.10 -9.75 2.03
CA ALA A 152 16.91 -9.03 1.56
C ALA A 152 17.01 -8.79 0.05
N TYR A 153 16.33 -9.62 -0.73
CA TYR A 153 16.26 -9.54 -2.19
C TYR A 153 15.12 -8.62 -2.61
N VAL A 154 15.47 -7.43 -3.09
CA VAL A 154 14.55 -6.40 -3.62
C VAL A 154 14.44 -6.58 -5.12
N PHE A 155 13.23 -6.64 -5.66
CA PHE A 155 13.01 -6.83 -7.09
C PHE A 155 11.83 -6.01 -7.59
N HIS A 156 11.99 -5.48 -8.80
CA HIS A 156 10.95 -4.74 -9.50
C HIS A 156 9.83 -5.65 -10.02
N VAL A 157 8.59 -5.17 -9.92
CA VAL A 157 7.38 -5.81 -10.49
C VAL A 157 6.73 -4.80 -11.45
N PRO A 158 6.94 -4.96 -12.77
CA PRO A 158 6.53 -3.96 -13.73
C PRO A 158 5.01 -3.90 -13.91
N SER A 159 4.50 -2.67 -14.06
CA SER A 159 3.12 -2.38 -14.46
C SER A 159 2.05 -3.14 -13.67
N ALA A 160 2.24 -3.28 -12.35
CA ALA A 160 1.32 -3.97 -11.45
C ALA A 160 0.37 -2.97 -10.77
N HIS A 161 0.64 -2.57 -9.53
CA HIS A 161 -0.10 -1.50 -8.84
C HIS A 161 0.23 -0.13 -9.45
N THR A 162 1.53 0.12 -9.68
CA THR A 162 2.09 1.21 -10.47
C THR A 162 3.09 0.65 -11.49
N ASP A 163 3.87 1.49 -12.16
CA ASP A 163 4.98 1.02 -12.99
C ASP A 163 6.33 0.92 -12.25
N GLY A 164 6.38 1.39 -11.00
CA GLY A 164 7.59 1.45 -10.18
C GLY A 164 7.60 0.51 -8.97
N ASP A 165 6.71 -0.47 -8.92
CA ASP A 165 6.53 -1.34 -7.76
C ASP A 165 7.75 -2.22 -7.48
N ALA A 166 8.05 -2.41 -6.20
CA ALA A 166 9.05 -3.34 -5.72
C ALA A 166 8.50 -4.21 -4.60
N ALA A 167 8.99 -5.45 -4.51
CA ALA A 167 8.76 -6.33 -3.38
C ALA A 167 10.12 -6.80 -2.81
N ILE A 168 10.12 -7.18 -1.54
CA ILE A 168 11.32 -7.56 -0.81
C ILE A 168 11.14 -8.95 -0.20
N LEU A 169 11.98 -9.91 -0.63
CA LEU A 169 12.02 -11.27 -0.09
C LEU A 169 13.20 -11.40 0.88
N PHE A 170 12.91 -11.63 2.15
CA PHE A 170 13.87 -12.08 3.16
C PHE A 170 13.99 -13.61 3.08
N ARG A 171 15.01 -14.10 2.36
CA ARG A 171 15.15 -15.53 2.01
C ARG A 171 15.29 -16.43 3.23
N ASP A 172 16.12 -16.00 4.18
CA ASP A 172 16.40 -16.73 5.42
C ASP A 172 15.21 -16.73 6.39
N ALA A 173 14.46 -15.64 6.46
CA ALA A 173 13.28 -15.49 7.32
C ALA A 173 12.00 -16.04 6.68
N ASN A 174 12.00 -16.32 5.37
CA ASN A 174 10.84 -16.71 4.58
C ASN A 174 9.66 -15.72 4.70
N VAL A 175 9.99 -14.41 4.64
CA VAL A 175 9.06 -13.29 4.69
C VAL A 175 9.14 -12.52 3.39
N ILE A 176 7.99 -12.09 2.86
CA ILE A 176 7.92 -11.19 1.70
C ILE A 176 7.12 -9.95 2.10
N THR A 177 7.74 -8.78 1.96
CA THR A 177 7.03 -7.49 2.00
C THR A 177 6.65 -7.10 0.57
N THR A 178 5.38 -6.82 0.36
CA THR A 178 4.83 -6.71 -1.00
C THR A 178 4.52 -5.28 -1.43
N GLY A 179 4.47 -4.32 -0.49
CA GLY A 179 3.78 -3.06 -0.78
C GLY A 179 2.39 -3.35 -1.33
N ASP A 180 1.89 -2.49 -2.18
CA ASP A 180 0.53 -2.55 -2.72
C ASP A 180 0.33 -3.58 -3.85
N LEU A 181 1.27 -4.52 -4.01
CA LEU A 181 1.02 -5.76 -4.74
C LEU A 181 0.06 -6.71 -3.99
N LEU A 182 -0.28 -6.38 -2.74
CA LEU A 182 -1.26 -7.11 -1.94
C LEU A 182 -2.07 -6.17 -1.05
N PHE A 183 -3.37 -6.13 -1.28
CA PHE A 183 -4.42 -5.57 -0.42
C PHE A 183 -5.17 -6.75 0.18
N ARG A 184 -4.70 -7.25 1.34
CA ARG A 184 -5.25 -8.50 1.89
C ARG A 184 -6.70 -8.35 2.35
N GLY A 185 -7.62 -9.09 1.68
CA GLY A 185 -9.05 -9.08 1.97
C GLY A 185 -9.72 -7.75 1.63
N LEU A 186 -9.16 -7.00 0.70
CA LEU A 186 -9.68 -5.73 0.22
C LEU A 186 -9.62 -5.70 -1.32
N PHE A 187 -10.53 -5.00 -1.97
CA PHE A 187 -10.36 -4.70 -3.39
C PHE A 187 -9.07 -3.91 -3.61
N PRO A 188 -8.17 -4.34 -4.50
CA PRO A 188 -6.93 -3.62 -4.74
C PRO A 188 -7.19 -2.28 -5.43
N PHE A 189 -6.42 -1.27 -5.06
CA PHE A 189 -6.23 -0.11 -5.91
C PHE A 189 -5.19 -0.46 -6.97
N ILE A 190 -5.53 -0.34 -8.24
CA ILE A 190 -4.61 -0.51 -9.38
C ILE A 190 -4.56 0.85 -10.08
N ASP A 191 -3.43 1.53 -9.96
CA ASP A 191 -3.28 2.90 -10.47
C ASP A 191 -2.93 2.88 -11.97
N LEU A 192 -3.99 2.83 -12.79
CA LEU A 192 -3.86 2.83 -14.25
C LEU A 192 -3.23 4.12 -14.79
N ASP A 193 -3.34 5.24 -14.05
CA ASP A 193 -2.75 6.52 -14.43
C ASP A 193 -1.25 6.58 -14.11
N SER A 194 -0.81 5.79 -13.13
CA SER A 194 0.60 5.61 -12.79
C SER A 194 1.23 4.37 -13.44
N GLY A 195 0.67 3.90 -14.55
CA GLY A 195 1.23 2.80 -15.36
C GLY A 195 1.04 1.41 -14.75
N GLY A 196 0.16 1.28 -13.75
CA GLY A 196 -0.36 0.00 -13.30
C GLY A 196 -1.28 -0.64 -14.33
N SER A 197 -1.53 -1.94 -14.21
CA SER A 197 -2.48 -2.67 -15.04
C SER A 197 -3.04 -3.89 -14.31
N VAL A 198 -4.27 -4.27 -14.63
CA VAL A 198 -4.89 -5.47 -14.03
C VAL A 198 -4.11 -6.74 -14.41
N SER A 199 -3.63 -6.81 -15.66
CA SER A 199 -2.83 -7.94 -16.15
C SER A 199 -1.48 -8.03 -15.44
N GLY A 200 -0.77 -6.90 -15.28
CA GLY A 200 0.50 -6.83 -14.56
C GLY A 200 0.35 -7.09 -13.07
N TYR A 201 -0.73 -6.59 -12.45
CA TYR A 201 -1.04 -6.85 -11.05
C TYR A 201 -1.23 -8.36 -10.78
N LYS A 202 -2.05 -9.04 -11.60
CA LYS A 202 -2.22 -10.51 -11.53
C LYS A 202 -0.90 -11.25 -11.74
N ALA A 203 -0.08 -10.83 -12.71
CA ALA A 203 1.24 -11.42 -12.95
C ALA A 203 2.19 -11.21 -11.77
N GLY A 204 2.17 -10.03 -11.13
CA GLY A 204 2.92 -9.73 -9.91
C GLY A 204 2.51 -10.63 -8.75
N MET A 205 1.22 -10.76 -8.48
CA MET A 205 0.70 -11.68 -7.45
C MET A 205 1.11 -13.14 -7.73
N GLN A 206 1.01 -13.58 -9.00
CA GLN A 206 1.43 -14.93 -9.37
C GLN A 206 2.93 -15.14 -9.15
N ARG A 207 3.78 -14.15 -9.47
CA ARG A 207 5.22 -14.21 -9.19
C ARG A 207 5.51 -14.36 -7.69
N LEU A 208 4.81 -13.62 -6.83
CA LEU A 208 4.92 -13.75 -5.37
C LEU A 208 4.52 -15.15 -4.89
N ILE A 209 3.45 -15.74 -5.46
CA ILE A 209 3.01 -17.10 -5.18
C ILE A 209 4.10 -18.11 -5.57
N ASP A 210 4.70 -17.96 -6.76
CA ASP A 210 5.72 -18.87 -7.30
C ASP A 210 7.03 -18.81 -6.51
N MET A 211 7.38 -17.62 -5.95
CA MET A 211 8.55 -17.43 -5.10
C MET A 211 8.35 -17.89 -3.65
N SER A 212 7.13 -18.27 -3.26
CA SER A 212 6.75 -18.59 -1.89
C SER A 212 6.47 -20.08 -1.67
N ASN A 213 6.34 -20.45 -0.41
CA ASN A 213 5.86 -21.77 0.03
C ASN A 213 4.79 -21.60 1.12
N ASP A 214 4.24 -22.70 1.61
CA ASP A 214 3.11 -22.65 2.57
C ASP A 214 3.49 -22.10 3.95
N ALA A 215 4.78 -22.01 4.27
CA ALA A 215 5.28 -21.38 5.50
C ALA A 215 5.61 -19.90 5.32
N THR A 216 5.61 -19.38 4.07
CA THR A 216 5.92 -17.97 3.79
C THR A 216 4.89 -17.06 4.45
N ARG A 217 5.37 -15.98 5.06
CA ARG A 217 4.57 -14.88 5.59
C ARG A 217 4.69 -13.67 4.67
N PHE A 218 3.54 -13.05 4.40
CA PHE A 218 3.50 -11.82 3.61
C PHE A 218 3.12 -10.65 4.51
N ILE A 219 3.87 -9.55 4.37
CA ILE A 219 3.50 -8.25 4.90
C ILE A 219 2.92 -7.46 3.72
N PRO A 220 1.57 -7.33 3.63
CA PRO A 220 0.92 -6.61 2.56
C PRO A 220 1.07 -5.10 2.73
N GLY A 221 0.85 -4.33 1.66
CA GLY A 221 0.73 -2.88 1.77
C GLY A 221 -0.48 -2.49 2.63
N HIS A 222 -1.59 -3.21 2.49
CA HIS A 222 -2.80 -3.00 3.30
C HIS A 222 -3.40 -4.33 3.77
N GLY A 223 -3.92 -4.32 4.99
CA GLY A 223 -4.53 -5.49 5.62
C GLY A 223 -3.58 -6.27 6.53
N PRO A 224 -4.00 -7.43 7.05
CA PRO A 224 -3.24 -8.21 8.02
C PRO A 224 -2.10 -9.02 7.38
N VAL A 225 -1.12 -9.43 8.20
CA VAL A 225 -0.11 -10.44 7.82
C VAL A 225 -0.80 -11.66 7.20
N SER A 226 -0.28 -12.15 6.09
CA SER A 226 -0.94 -13.09 5.21
C SER A 226 -0.09 -14.33 4.92
N THR A 227 -0.74 -15.34 4.37
CA THR A 227 -0.15 -16.60 3.91
C THR A 227 -0.22 -16.70 2.38
N ARG A 228 0.47 -17.70 1.82
CA ARG A 228 0.36 -18.04 0.40
C ARG A 228 -1.07 -18.39 -0.02
N SER A 229 -1.84 -19.04 0.87
CA SER A 229 -3.25 -19.36 0.62
C SER A 229 -4.11 -18.12 0.51
N ASP A 230 -3.87 -17.14 1.38
CA ASP A 230 -4.57 -15.85 1.36
C ASP A 230 -4.31 -15.09 0.06
N LEU A 231 -3.03 -15.05 -0.37
CA LEU A 231 -2.65 -14.41 -1.63
C LEU A 231 -3.29 -15.07 -2.85
N ARG A 232 -3.42 -16.42 -2.86
CA ARG A 232 -4.14 -17.13 -3.91
C ARG A 232 -5.62 -16.78 -3.93
N GLN A 233 -6.26 -16.71 -2.77
CA GLN A 233 -7.67 -16.32 -2.65
C GLN A 233 -7.91 -14.92 -3.23
N ASP A 234 -7.05 -13.95 -2.90
CA ASP A 234 -7.18 -12.58 -3.40
C ASP A 234 -6.92 -12.50 -4.92
N LEU A 235 -5.98 -13.31 -5.44
CA LEU A 235 -5.77 -13.42 -6.89
C LEU A 235 -6.97 -14.07 -7.61
N GLU A 236 -7.54 -15.13 -7.05
CA GLU A 236 -8.73 -15.79 -7.59
C GLU A 236 -9.93 -14.83 -7.62
N MET A 237 -10.13 -14.04 -6.57
CA MET A 237 -11.14 -12.98 -6.52
C MET A 237 -10.95 -11.98 -7.68
N LEU A 238 -9.73 -11.48 -7.88
CA LEU A 238 -9.44 -10.50 -8.93
C LEU A 238 -9.66 -11.08 -10.34
N VAL A 239 -9.25 -12.33 -10.56
CA VAL A 239 -9.46 -13.03 -11.85
C VAL A 239 -10.95 -13.20 -12.14
N ASP A 240 -11.76 -13.62 -11.15
CA ASP A 240 -13.20 -13.77 -11.33
C ASP A 240 -13.90 -12.40 -11.49
N ALA A 241 -13.51 -11.40 -10.70
CA ALA A 241 -14.05 -10.04 -10.82
C ALA A 241 -13.85 -9.46 -12.24
N GLU A 242 -12.64 -9.59 -12.78
CA GLU A 242 -12.34 -9.17 -14.14
C GLU A 242 -13.17 -9.94 -15.19
N ALA A 243 -13.29 -11.27 -15.06
CA ALA A 243 -14.07 -12.09 -15.97
C ALA A 243 -15.56 -11.73 -15.98
N ARG A 244 -16.13 -11.40 -14.81
CA ARG A 244 -17.53 -10.93 -14.70
C ARG A 244 -17.74 -9.60 -15.41
N VAL A 245 -16.86 -8.62 -15.17
CA VAL A 245 -16.94 -7.31 -15.86
C VAL A 245 -16.72 -7.48 -17.36
N LYS A 246 -15.71 -8.26 -17.77
CA LYS A 246 -15.43 -8.56 -19.18
C LYS A 246 -16.63 -9.16 -19.90
N THR A 247 -17.37 -10.05 -19.27
CA THR A 247 -18.56 -10.66 -19.85
C THR A 247 -19.62 -9.61 -20.21
N LEU A 248 -19.73 -8.52 -19.45
CA LEU A 248 -20.68 -7.43 -19.72
C LEU A 248 -20.12 -6.46 -20.78
N VAL A 249 -18.83 -6.18 -20.74
CA VAL A 249 -18.14 -5.41 -21.80
C VAL A 249 -18.29 -6.09 -23.17
N ASP A 250 -18.07 -7.40 -23.25
CA ASP A 250 -18.20 -8.18 -24.49
C ASP A 250 -19.65 -8.20 -25.04
N LYS A 251 -20.66 -7.95 -24.18
CA LYS A 251 -22.06 -7.75 -24.59
C LYS A 251 -22.35 -6.34 -25.08
N GLY A 252 -21.38 -5.43 -25.02
CA GLY A 252 -21.48 -4.04 -25.46
C GLY A 252 -22.18 -3.11 -24.46
N LEU A 253 -22.26 -3.48 -23.17
CA LEU A 253 -22.82 -2.61 -22.14
C LEU A 253 -21.86 -1.44 -21.88
N SER A 254 -22.43 -0.27 -21.64
CA SER A 254 -21.71 0.92 -21.18
C SER A 254 -21.25 0.75 -19.71
N GLU A 255 -20.29 1.57 -19.28
CA GLU A 255 -19.79 1.59 -17.91
C GLU A 255 -20.93 1.73 -16.88
N GLU A 256 -21.89 2.67 -17.13
CA GLU A 256 -23.00 2.92 -16.20
C GLU A 256 -23.98 1.74 -16.15
N GLU A 257 -24.22 1.04 -17.27
CA GLU A 257 -25.02 -0.18 -17.29
C GLU A 257 -24.36 -1.33 -16.51
N ILE A 258 -23.03 -1.47 -16.64
CA ILE A 258 -22.24 -2.47 -15.91
C ILE A 258 -22.24 -2.17 -14.41
N VAL A 259 -22.00 -0.92 -14.01
CA VAL A 259 -22.08 -0.50 -12.61
C VAL A 259 -23.46 -0.78 -12.03
N SER A 260 -24.54 -0.46 -12.79
CA SER A 260 -25.91 -0.71 -12.38
C SER A 260 -26.26 -2.20 -12.26
N ALA A 261 -25.62 -3.05 -13.07
CA ALA A 261 -25.77 -4.51 -13.00
C ALA A 261 -25.04 -5.12 -11.78
N ASN A 262 -24.14 -4.36 -11.13
CA ASN A 262 -23.41 -4.74 -9.93
C ASN A 262 -22.79 -6.15 -9.99
N PRO A 263 -21.89 -6.44 -10.98
CA PRO A 263 -21.35 -7.79 -11.19
C PRO A 263 -20.51 -8.32 -10.03
N LEU A 264 -20.05 -7.43 -9.14
CA LEU A 264 -19.20 -7.74 -7.99
C LEU A 264 -19.97 -7.77 -6.66
N ALA A 265 -21.29 -7.85 -6.68
CA ALA A 265 -22.14 -7.84 -5.47
C ALA A 265 -21.72 -8.91 -4.45
N ASP A 266 -21.34 -10.11 -4.92
CA ASP A 266 -20.96 -11.23 -4.06
C ASP A 266 -19.65 -10.97 -3.26
N TYR A 267 -18.84 -10.00 -3.69
CA TYR A 267 -17.59 -9.61 -3.04
C TYR A 267 -17.74 -8.39 -2.12
N HIS A 268 -18.96 -7.79 -2.06
CA HIS A 268 -19.17 -6.54 -1.34
C HIS A 268 -18.80 -6.64 0.13
N ASP A 269 -19.30 -7.65 0.81
CA ASP A 269 -19.14 -7.79 2.27
C ASP A 269 -17.69 -8.13 2.68
N ASP A 270 -16.96 -8.83 1.80
CA ASP A 270 -15.61 -9.33 2.10
C ASP A 270 -14.49 -8.38 1.65
N TYR A 271 -14.69 -7.63 0.54
CA TYR A 271 -13.60 -6.88 -0.11
C TYR A 271 -13.83 -5.38 -0.25
N ASN A 272 -15.08 -4.92 -0.08
CA ASN A 272 -15.41 -3.48 -0.19
C ASN A 272 -14.86 -2.70 1.01
N TRP A 273 -14.22 -1.58 0.74
CA TRP A 273 -13.72 -0.67 1.78
C TRP A 273 -13.85 0.79 1.35
N GLY A 274 -13.55 1.73 2.28
CA GLY A 274 -13.85 3.15 2.08
C GLY A 274 -13.17 3.80 0.88
N PHE A 275 -12.02 3.28 0.44
CA PHE A 275 -11.28 3.83 -0.69
C PHE A 275 -11.60 3.11 -2.01
N ILE A 276 -11.61 1.77 -2.04
CA ILE A 276 -12.02 1.00 -3.22
C ILE A 276 -13.33 0.29 -2.93
N THR A 277 -14.41 0.94 -3.34
CA THR A 277 -15.75 0.38 -3.26
C THR A 277 -15.99 -0.62 -4.40
N THR A 278 -17.03 -1.46 -4.25
CA THR A 278 -17.49 -2.38 -5.30
C THR A 278 -17.72 -1.65 -6.63
N GLU A 279 -18.30 -0.45 -6.59
CA GLU A 279 -18.49 0.39 -7.77
C GLU A 279 -17.14 0.85 -8.35
N ARG A 280 -16.24 1.37 -7.51
CA ARG A 280 -14.93 1.86 -7.98
C ARG A 280 -14.10 0.73 -8.57
N MET A 281 -14.14 -0.47 -7.99
CA MET A 281 -13.47 -1.65 -8.54
C MET A 281 -14.07 -2.04 -9.91
N THR A 282 -15.40 -2.02 -10.04
CA THR A 282 -16.07 -2.28 -11.32
C THR A 282 -15.64 -1.30 -12.40
N ARG A 283 -15.58 0.00 -12.09
CA ARG A 283 -15.11 1.05 -13.02
C ARG A 283 -13.63 0.87 -13.40
N SER A 284 -12.77 0.52 -12.44
CA SER A 284 -11.34 0.27 -12.70
C SER A 284 -11.14 -0.91 -13.65
N LEU A 285 -11.89 -2.00 -13.46
CA LEU A 285 -11.86 -3.16 -14.35
C LEU A 285 -12.42 -2.83 -15.74
N PHE A 286 -13.53 -2.08 -15.82
CA PHE A 286 -14.07 -1.62 -17.08
C PHE A 286 -13.05 -0.79 -17.87
N ARG A 287 -12.44 0.19 -17.20
CA ARG A 287 -11.42 1.05 -17.80
C ARG A 287 -10.22 0.25 -18.31
N SER A 288 -9.69 -0.68 -17.52
CA SER A 288 -8.59 -1.56 -17.94
C SER A 288 -8.96 -2.34 -19.20
N LEU A 289 -10.14 -2.99 -19.23
CA LEU A 289 -10.60 -3.83 -20.33
C LEU A 289 -10.92 -3.07 -21.62
N THR A 290 -11.14 -1.75 -21.55
CA THR A 290 -11.51 -0.94 -22.72
C THR A 290 -10.39 -0.04 -23.22
N THR A 291 -9.27 0.05 -22.49
CA THR A 291 -8.12 0.90 -22.85
C THR A 291 -6.92 0.08 -23.36
N GLU A 292 -6.85 -1.22 -22.99
CA GLU A 292 -5.90 -2.18 -23.53
C GLU A 292 -6.39 -2.73 -24.91
#